data_4a37cce24100fd8264862254fdada5b2
#
_entry.id   4a37cce24100fd8264862254fdada5b2
#
_cell.length_a   1.000
_cell.length_b   1.000
_cell.length_c   1.000
_cell.angle_alpha   90.00
_cell.angle_beta   90.00
_cell.angle_gamma   90.00
#
_symmetry.space_group_name_H-M   'P 1'
#
loop_
_entity.id
_entity.type
_entity.pdbx_description
1 polymer ?
#
loop_
_entity_poly.entity_id
_entity_poly.type
_entity_poly.pdbx_seq_one_letter_code
_entity_poly.pdbx_strand_id
1 'polypeptide(L)'
;ELICNEAFYMSGIDLEDLKVRLNAVISALENRFFSDDSCRRILREHFHVEHLEALGLADYETGAIAAGAVLQYLYETQKNTLEHLTRLTVYTTGQFMMLDTSTRRNLELTETLREKQKRGTLLWVLDKTKTAMGARMLRTLVEQPLISREEILRRQNAIEELNMNYISREELCEYLNPIYDLERLIGRISYRTANPRDLIAFGNSLAMLPYIKQILKEFSGELLKNLERS
;
A
#
# COMPACT_ATOMS: atom_id res chain seq x y z
N GLU A 1 -13.82 -2.26 -7.54
CA GLU A 1 -14.24 -2.11 -8.95
C GLU A 1 -13.00 -2.14 -9.85
N LEU A 2 -13.12 -2.76 -11.04
CA LEU A 2 -12.10 -2.78 -12.07
C LEU A 2 -12.69 -2.10 -13.30
N ILE A 3 -12.05 -1.04 -13.76
CA ILE A 3 -12.44 -0.37 -15.00
C ILE A 3 -11.55 -0.86 -16.14
N CYS A 4 -12.13 -1.07 -17.30
CA CYS A 4 -11.41 -1.50 -18.50
C CYS A 4 -11.96 -0.82 -19.76
N ASN A 5 -11.20 -0.86 -20.84
CA ASN A 5 -11.68 -0.42 -22.15
C ASN A 5 -12.52 -1.52 -22.82
N GLU A 6 -13.25 -1.13 -23.86
CA GLU A 6 -14.08 -2.07 -24.64
C GLU A 6 -13.26 -3.20 -25.25
N ALA A 7 -12.03 -2.91 -25.70
CA ALA A 7 -11.15 -3.91 -26.30
C ALA A 7 -10.79 -5.04 -25.31
N PHE A 8 -10.49 -4.70 -24.06
CA PHE A 8 -10.27 -5.69 -23.00
C PHE A 8 -11.56 -6.47 -22.69
N TYR A 9 -12.69 -5.75 -22.60
CA TYR A 9 -13.98 -6.39 -22.31
C TYR A 9 -14.38 -7.42 -23.37
N MET A 10 -14.02 -7.18 -24.63
CA MET A 10 -14.30 -8.05 -25.77
C MET A 10 -13.16 -9.03 -26.11
N SER A 11 -12.09 -9.06 -25.33
CA SER A 11 -10.86 -9.82 -25.63
C SER A 11 -11.00 -11.35 -25.51
N GLY A 12 -12.17 -11.86 -25.08
CA GLY A 12 -12.39 -13.29 -24.85
C GLY A 12 -11.81 -13.83 -23.54
N ILE A 13 -11.31 -12.98 -22.67
CA ILE A 13 -10.91 -13.34 -21.30
C ILE A 13 -12.17 -13.73 -20.51
N ASP A 14 -12.09 -14.77 -19.70
CA ASP A 14 -13.17 -15.16 -18.81
C ASP A 14 -13.35 -14.09 -17.69
N LEU A 15 -14.24 -13.15 -17.96
CA LEU A 15 -14.53 -12.04 -17.07
C LEU A 15 -15.26 -12.52 -15.80
N GLU A 16 -16.02 -13.61 -15.87
CA GLU A 16 -16.71 -14.14 -14.70
C GLU A 16 -15.70 -14.77 -13.72
N ASP A 17 -14.74 -15.56 -14.21
CA ASP A 17 -13.63 -16.04 -13.38
C ASP A 17 -12.85 -14.87 -12.76
N LEU A 18 -12.58 -13.84 -13.53
CA LEU A 18 -11.86 -12.66 -13.05
C LEU A 18 -12.64 -11.91 -11.96
N LYS A 19 -13.97 -11.72 -12.12
CA LYS A 19 -14.84 -11.12 -11.10
C LYS A 19 -14.79 -11.90 -9.78
N VAL A 20 -14.92 -13.23 -9.88
CA VAL A 20 -14.91 -14.11 -8.71
C VAL A 20 -13.55 -14.07 -8.00
N ARG A 21 -12.46 -14.17 -8.76
CA ARG A 21 -11.09 -14.18 -8.22
C ARG A 21 -10.70 -12.88 -7.55
N LEU A 22 -11.09 -11.75 -8.13
CA LEU A 22 -10.78 -10.42 -7.61
C LEU A 22 -11.85 -9.90 -6.65
N ASN A 23 -12.98 -10.58 -6.52
CA ASN A 23 -14.16 -10.09 -5.81
C ASN A 23 -14.52 -8.65 -6.20
N ALA A 24 -14.51 -8.37 -7.49
CA ALA A 24 -14.64 -7.03 -8.04
C ALA A 24 -15.70 -6.97 -9.15
N VAL A 25 -16.40 -5.85 -9.23
CA VAL A 25 -17.26 -5.51 -10.37
C VAL A 25 -16.36 -5.02 -11.51
N ILE A 26 -16.59 -5.51 -12.73
CA ILE A 26 -15.86 -5.07 -13.92
C ILE A 26 -16.76 -4.18 -14.76
N SER A 27 -16.32 -2.95 -15.00
CA SER A 27 -17.05 -1.94 -15.76
C SER A 27 -16.26 -1.56 -17.03
N ALA A 28 -16.89 -1.74 -18.18
CA ALA A 28 -16.33 -1.25 -19.44
C ALA A 28 -16.63 0.25 -19.57
N LEU A 29 -15.59 1.02 -19.86
CA LEU A 29 -15.70 2.45 -20.13
C LEU A 29 -15.45 2.72 -21.61
N GLU A 30 -16.04 3.81 -22.11
CA GLU A 30 -15.82 4.30 -23.46
C GLU A 30 -14.34 4.58 -23.73
N ASN A 31 -13.90 4.40 -24.97
CA ASN A 31 -12.50 4.59 -25.36
C ASN A 31 -11.96 6.01 -25.10
N ARG A 32 -12.84 7.02 -25.00
CA ARG A 32 -12.45 8.40 -24.64
C ARG A 32 -11.72 8.49 -23.30
N PHE A 33 -12.06 7.63 -22.33
CA PHE A 33 -11.41 7.58 -21.01
C PHE A 33 -9.96 7.10 -21.09
N PHE A 34 -9.61 6.37 -22.14
CA PHE A 34 -8.28 5.78 -22.35
C PHE A 34 -7.48 6.51 -23.45
N SER A 35 -7.90 7.72 -23.84
CA SER A 35 -7.14 8.55 -24.78
C SER A 35 -5.85 9.04 -24.11
N ASP A 36 -4.69 8.78 -24.74
CA ASP A 36 -3.37 9.16 -24.20
C ASP A 36 -3.29 10.65 -23.88
N ASP A 37 -3.69 11.51 -24.82
CA ASP A 37 -3.66 12.97 -24.63
C ASP A 37 -4.53 13.42 -23.46
N SER A 38 -5.75 12.89 -23.35
CA SER A 38 -6.68 13.20 -22.26
C SER A 38 -6.13 12.72 -20.92
N CYS A 39 -5.60 11.50 -20.85
CA CYS A 39 -5.05 10.94 -19.63
C CYS A 39 -3.82 11.71 -19.15
N ARG A 40 -2.91 12.05 -20.06
CA ARG A 40 -1.72 12.86 -19.70
C ARG A 40 -2.10 14.27 -19.26
N ARG A 41 -3.09 14.88 -19.89
CA ARG A 41 -3.57 16.21 -19.52
C ARG A 41 -4.17 16.20 -18.12
N ILE A 42 -5.11 15.31 -17.83
CA ILE A 42 -5.77 15.28 -16.52
C ILE A 42 -4.80 14.96 -15.36
N LEU A 43 -3.78 14.12 -15.59
CA LEU A 43 -2.73 13.86 -14.62
C LEU A 43 -1.92 15.12 -14.32
N ARG A 44 -1.51 15.88 -15.33
CA ARG A 44 -0.76 17.13 -15.16
C ARG A 44 -1.59 18.18 -14.43
N GLU A 45 -2.84 18.35 -14.81
CA GLU A 45 -3.76 19.30 -14.18
C GLU A 45 -4.02 18.96 -12.72
N HIS A 46 -4.28 17.67 -12.41
CA HIS A 46 -4.61 17.22 -11.07
C HIS A 46 -3.43 17.33 -10.09
N PHE A 47 -2.25 16.89 -10.51
CA PHE A 47 -1.04 16.90 -9.67
C PHE A 47 -0.21 18.20 -9.80
N HIS A 48 -0.68 19.18 -10.58
CA HIS A 48 -0.01 20.48 -10.79
C HIS A 48 1.43 20.34 -11.27
N VAL A 49 1.69 19.45 -12.23
CA VAL A 49 3.02 19.21 -12.82
C VAL A 49 3.04 19.57 -14.30
N GLU A 50 4.16 20.08 -14.78
CA GLU A 50 4.35 20.38 -16.21
C GLU A 50 4.58 19.11 -17.03
N HIS A 51 5.36 18.17 -16.47
CA HIS A 51 5.75 16.93 -17.14
C HIS A 51 5.48 15.72 -16.26
N LEU A 52 5.14 14.56 -16.89
CA LEU A 52 4.83 13.32 -16.20
C LEU A 52 6.06 12.64 -15.56
N GLU A 53 7.27 13.05 -15.93
CA GLU A 53 8.52 12.64 -15.29
C GLU A 53 8.53 12.97 -13.81
N ALA A 54 7.94 14.11 -13.42
CA ALA A 54 7.81 14.50 -12.02
C ALA A 54 6.94 13.52 -11.19
N LEU A 55 6.06 12.76 -11.86
CA LEU A 55 5.24 11.71 -11.26
C LEU A 55 5.89 10.32 -11.37
N GLY A 56 7.09 10.21 -11.93
CA GLY A 56 7.76 8.93 -12.19
C GLY A 56 7.14 8.10 -13.33
N LEU A 57 6.33 8.72 -14.19
CA LEU A 57 5.60 8.05 -15.28
C LEU A 57 6.31 8.13 -16.65
N ALA A 58 7.55 8.62 -16.72
CA ALA A 58 8.28 8.81 -17.97
C ALA A 58 8.30 7.54 -18.86
N ASP A 59 8.60 6.40 -18.26
CA ASP A 59 8.77 5.11 -18.94
C ASP A 59 7.50 4.22 -18.88
N TYR A 60 6.39 4.75 -18.37
CA TYR A 60 5.17 3.96 -18.12
C TYR A 60 3.96 4.50 -18.88
N GLU A 61 4.00 4.47 -20.21
CA GLU A 61 2.91 4.97 -21.07
C GLU A 61 1.56 4.33 -20.72
N THR A 62 1.49 3.01 -20.68
CA THR A 62 0.26 2.29 -20.32
C THR A 62 -0.19 2.60 -18.90
N GLY A 63 0.77 2.76 -17.98
CA GLY A 63 0.48 3.16 -16.60
C GLY A 63 -0.10 4.56 -16.51
N ALA A 64 0.40 5.51 -17.31
CA ALA A 64 -0.13 6.87 -17.39
C ALA A 64 -1.58 6.88 -17.91
N ILE A 65 -1.86 6.10 -18.98
CA ILE A 65 -3.21 5.97 -19.52
C ILE A 65 -4.15 5.37 -18.47
N ALA A 66 -3.75 4.30 -17.79
CA ALA A 66 -4.58 3.68 -16.76
C ALA A 66 -4.86 4.62 -15.59
N ALA A 67 -3.84 5.33 -15.08
CA ALA A 67 -3.99 6.31 -14.00
C ALA A 67 -4.88 7.49 -14.41
N GLY A 68 -4.71 8.01 -15.62
CA GLY A 68 -5.54 9.08 -16.17
C GLY A 68 -7.00 8.64 -16.35
N ALA A 69 -7.25 7.43 -16.83
CA ALA A 69 -8.59 6.87 -16.96
C ALA A 69 -9.29 6.74 -15.59
N VAL A 70 -8.57 6.28 -14.56
CA VAL A 70 -9.10 6.23 -13.19
C VAL A 70 -9.47 7.62 -12.69
N LEU A 71 -8.61 8.62 -12.87
CA LEU A 71 -8.91 9.99 -12.46
C LEU A 71 -10.14 10.57 -13.18
N GLN A 72 -10.24 10.38 -14.50
CA GLN A 72 -11.43 10.83 -15.26
C GLN A 72 -12.69 10.16 -14.73
N TYR A 73 -12.66 8.86 -14.50
CA TYR A 73 -13.78 8.10 -13.94
C TYR A 73 -14.18 8.61 -12.56
N LEU A 74 -13.20 8.90 -11.70
CA LEU A 74 -13.46 9.42 -10.36
C LEU A 74 -14.05 10.84 -10.41
N TYR A 75 -13.59 11.72 -11.28
CA TYR A 75 -14.19 13.05 -11.45
C TYR A 75 -15.64 12.98 -11.91
N GLU A 76 -15.98 12.08 -12.83
CA GLU A 76 -17.35 11.91 -13.30
C GLU A 76 -18.27 11.28 -12.24
N THR A 77 -17.79 10.33 -11.46
CA THR A 77 -18.61 9.57 -10.51
C THR A 77 -18.70 10.22 -9.13
N GLN A 78 -17.61 10.78 -8.61
CA GLN A 78 -17.58 11.34 -7.26
C GLN A 78 -18.05 12.80 -7.21
N LYS A 79 -18.05 13.52 -8.33
CA LYS A 79 -18.43 14.94 -8.44
C LYS A 79 -17.76 15.86 -7.40
N ASN A 80 -16.58 15.47 -6.95
CA ASN A 80 -15.74 16.17 -5.98
C ASN A 80 -14.42 16.59 -6.64
N THR A 81 -13.73 17.57 -6.03
CA THR A 81 -12.44 18.10 -6.52
C THR A 81 -11.28 17.11 -6.42
N LEU A 82 -11.46 15.97 -5.74
CA LEU A 82 -10.44 14.93 -5.50
C LEU A 82 -9.12 15.47 -4.90
N GLU A 83 -9.14 16.63 -4.24
CA GLU A 83 -7.97 17.29 -3.64
C GLU A 83 -7.24 16.43 -2.62
N HIS A 84 -7.89 15.40 -2.09
CA HIS A 84 -7.28 14.43 -1.19
C HIS A 84 -6.33 13.46 -1.88
N LEU A 85 -6.38 13.32 -3.22
CA LEU A 85 -5.47 12.51 -4.01
C LEU A 85 -4.22 13.34 -4.36
N THR A 86 -3.31 13.49 -3.41
CA THR A 86 -2.13 14.37 -3.54
C THR A 86 -0.89 13.67 -4.09
N ARG A 87 -0.89 12.34 -4.16
CA ARG A 87 0.31 11.57 -4.52
C ARG A 87 -0.02 10.41 -5.45
N LEU A 88 0.78 10.25 -6.50
CA LEU A 88 0.85 9.07 -7.34
C LEU A 88 2.16 8.34 -7.05
N THR A 89 2.10 7.03 -6.83
CA THR A 89 3.29 6.20 -6.61
C THR A 89 3.36 5.13 -7.68
N VAL A 90 4.44 5.15 -8.44
CA VAL A 90 4.73 4.09 -9.43
C VAL A 90 5.43 2.94 -8.71
N TYR A 91 4.99 1.73 -8.94
CA TYR A 91 5.68 0.52 -8.50
C TYR A 91 5.83 -0.46 -9.68
N THR A 92 6.92 -1.22 -9.65
CA THR A 92 7.17 -2.25 -10.65
C THR A 92 7.10 -3.64 -10.02
N THR A 93 6.50 -4.58 -10.74
CA THR A 93 6.44 -5.98 -10.29
C THR A 93 7.81 -6.65 -10.27
N GLY A 94 8.79 -6.10 -11.01
CA GLY A 94 10.15 -6.63 -11.09
C GLY A 94 10.99 -6.50 -9.80
N GLN A 95 10.50 -5.77 -8.79
CA GLN A 95 11.17 -5.63 -7.49
C GLN A 95 10.88 -6.80 -6.53
N PHE A 96 9.86 -7.59 -6.82
CA PHE A 96 9.39 -8.66 -5.95
C PHE A 96 9.49 -10.02 -6.64
N MET A 97 9.75 -11.05 -5.84
CA MET A 97 9.70 -12.44 -6.30
C MET A 97 8.28 -12.79 -6.72
N MET A 98 8.13 -13.24 -7.96
CA MET A 98 6.85 -13.70 -8.48
C MET A 98 6.45 -15.01 -7.81
N LEU A 99 5.47 -14.95 -6.94
CA LEU A 99 4.82 -16.11 -6.32
C LEU A 99 3.42 -16.26 -6.90
N ASP A 100 3.19 -17.33 -7.66
CA ASP A 100 1.86 -17.62 -8.17
C ASP A 100 0.90 -18.08 -7.04
N THR A 101 -0.38 -18.14 -7.36
CA THR A 101 -1.42 -18.51 -6.39
C THR A 101 -1.20 -19.92 -5.84
N SER A 102 -0.76 -20.87 -6.68
CA SER A 102 -0.49 -22.25 -6.28
C SER A 102 0.69 -22.32 -5.31
N THR A 103 1.77 -21.60 -5.61
CA THR A 103 2.95 -21.51 -4.74
C THR A 103 2.61 -20.91 -3.38
N ARG A 104 1.89 -19.77 -3.34
CA ARG A 104 1.46 -19.13 -2.09
C ARG A 104 0.61 -20.06 -1.24
N ARG A 105 -0.33 -20.76 -1.88
CA ARG A 105 -1.21 -21.73 -1.23
C ARG A 105 -0.43 -22.95 -0.69
N ASN A 106 0.44 -23.54 -1.51
CA ASN A 106 1.17 -24.75 -1.13
C ASN A 106 2.21 -24.49 -0.02
N LEU A 107 2.78 -23.27 0.02
CA LEU A 107 3.69 -22.85 1.09
C LEU A 107 2.95 -22.40 2.36
N GLU A 108 1.62 -22.37 2.35
CA GLU A 108 0.79 -21.90 3.47
C GLU A 108 1.29 -20.57 4.06
N LEU A 109 1.59 -19.60 3.19
CA LEU A 109 2.20 -18.35 3.61
C LEU A 109 1.27 -17.54 4.52
N THR A 110 -0.01 -17.43 4.17
CA THR A 110 -1.00 -16.58 4.86
C THR A 110 -2.25 -17.32 5.30
N GLU A 111 -2.55 -18.46 4.66
CA GLU A 111 -3.72 -19.29 4.94
C GLU A 111 -3.35 -20.77 4.85
N THR A 112 -3.91 -21.61 5.74
CA THR A 112 -3.72 -23.06 5.69
C THR A 112 -4.50 -23.71 4.54
N LEU A 113 -3.99 -24.82 4.00
CA LEU A 113 -4.61 -25.54 2.87
C LEU A 113 -6.01 -26.04 3.17
N ARG A 114 -6.21 -26.60 4.36
CA ARG A 114 -7.46 -27.28 4.73
C ARG A 114 -8.50 -26.34 5.29
N GLU A 115 -8.14 -25.54 6.29
CA GLU A 115 -9.09 -24.78 7.10
C GLU A 115 -9.15 -23.30 6.70
N LYS A 116 -8.31 -22.86 5.76
CA LYS A 116 -8.20 -21.45 5.28
C LYS A 116 -8.09 -20.44 6.43
N GLN A 117 -7.38 -20.80 7.49
CA GLN A 117 -7.18 -19.95 8.65
C GLN A 117 -5.72 -19.48 8.76
N LYS A 118 -5.50 -18.39 9.48
CA LYS A 118 -4.16 -17.82 9.69
C LYS A 118 -3.27 -18.69 10.60
N ARG A 119 -3.88 -19.35 11.60
CA ARG A 119 -3.13 -20.16 12.57
C ARG A 119 -2.44 -21.34 11.89
N GLY A 120 -1.14 -21.50 12.12
CA GLY A 120 -0.33 -22.57 11.51
C GLY A 120 0.42 -22.13 10.24
N THR A 121 0.22 -20.91 9.76
CA THR A 121 0.92 -20.38 8.57
C THR A 121 2.24 -19.69 8.92
N LEU A 122 3.08 -19.43 7.91
CA LEU A 122 4.31 -18.63 8.08
C LEU A 122 3.97 -17.25 8.68
N LEU A 123 2.95 -16.56 8.16
CA LEU A 123 2.51 -15.28 8.68
C LEU A 123 2.13 -15.34 10.17
N TRP A 124 1.46 -16.41 10.60
CA TRP A 124 1.08 -16.56 12.00
C TRP A 124 2.29 -16.68 12.94
N VAL A 125 3.34 -17.39 12.50
CA VAL A 125 4.59 -17.53 13.29
C VAL A 125 5.31 -16.19 13.42
N LEU A 126 5.40 -15.45 12.32
CA LEU A 126 6.13 -14.18 12.23
C LEU A 126 5.38 -13.01 12.85
N ASP A 127 4.04 -13.04 12.89
CA ASP A 127 3.25 -11.89 13.31
C ASP A 127 3.30 -11.66 14.82
N LYS A 128 4.23 -10.80 15.20
CA LYS A 128 4.39 -10.22 16.53
C LYS A 128 4.16 -8.71 16.51
N THR A 129 3.53 -8.20 15.45
CA THR A 129 3.30 -6.78 15.26
C THR A 129 2.43 -6.18 16.36
N LYS A 130 2.66 -4.91 16.68
CA LYS A 130 1.95 -4.18 17.74
C LYS A 130 0.78 -3.35 17.22
N THR A 131 0.77 -3.09 15.89
CA THR A 131 -0.25 -2.25 15.25
C THR A 131 -0.93 -2.98 14.09
N ALA A 132 -2.19 -2.63 13.81
CA ALA A 132 -2.92 -3.18 12.67
C ALA A 132 -2.25 -2.85 11.31
N MET A 133 -1.65 -1.65 11.20
CA MET A 133 -0.88 -1.24 10.02
C MET A 133 0.37 -2.11 9.84
N GLY A 134 1.10 -2.37 10.92
CA GLY A 134 2.25 -3.28 10.93
C GLY A 134 1.87 -4.71 10.51
N ALA A 135 0.73 -5.22 10.98
CA ALA A 135 0.25 -6.55 10.58
C ALA A 135 -0.07 -6.62 9.07
N ARG A 136 -0.68 -5.58 8.50
CA ARG A 136 -0.91 -5.49 7.05
C ARG A 136 0.40 -5.42 6.28
N MET A 137 1.34 -4.59 6.73
CA MET A 137 2.65 -4.48 6.11
C MET A 137 3.41 -5.81 6.14
N LEU A 138 3.44 -6.51 7.29
CA LEU A 138 4.08 -7.81 7.41
C LEU A 138 3.46 -8.84 6.45
N ARG A 139 2.12 -8.86 6.34
CA ARG A 139 1.44 -9.72 5.36
C ARG A 139 1.92 -9.44 3.94
N THR A 140 1.98 -8.17 3.54
CA THR A 140 2.49 -7.77 2.21
C THR A 140 3.94 -8.22 2.01
N LEU A 141 4.80 -8.09 3.01
CA LEU A 141 6.20 -8.52 2.94
C LEU A 141 6.35 -10.04 2.77
N VAL A 142 5.46 -10.81 3.36
CA VAL A 142 5.42 -12.28 3.22
C VAL A 142 4.90 -12.69 1.83
N GLU A 143 3.87 -11.99 1.33
CA GLU A 143 3.27 -12.27 0.02
C GLU A 143 4.11 -11.76 -1.16
N GLN A 144 4.95 -10.75 -0.94
CA GLN A 144 5.79 -10.09 -1.95
C GLN A 144 7.23 -9.96 -1.46
N PRO A 145 8.00 -11.07 -1.42
CA PRO A 145 9.41 -11.05 -1.02
C PRO A 145 10.25 -10.22 -1.99
N LEU A 146 11.20 -9.47 -1.46
CA LEU A 146 12.15 -8.70 -2.27
C LEU A 146 13.11 -9.61 -3.03
N ILE A 147 13.55 -9.17 -4.21
CA ILE A 147 14.63 -9.81 -5.00
C ILE A 147 15.95 -9.06 -4.80
N SER A 148 15.91 -7.74 -4.66
CA SER A 148 17.11 -6.93 -4.50
C SER A 148 17.88 -7.32 -3.24
N ARG A 149 19.12 -7.81 -3.41
CA ARG A 149 20.01 -8.13 -2.30
C ARG A 149 20.28 -6.90 -1.42
N GLU A 150 20.43 -5.74 -2.02
CA GLU A 150 20.71 -4.49 -1.31
C GLU A 150 19.56 -4.13 -0.36
N GLU A 151 18.31 -4.16 -0.86
CA GLU A 151 17.13 -3.89 -0.04
C GLU A 151 16.92 -4.94 1.06
N ILE A 152 17.24 -6.21 0.78
CA ILE A 152 17.19 -7.28 1.78
C ILE A 152 18.21 -7.01 2.89
N LEU A 153 19.46 -6.72 2.54
CA LEU A 153 20.52 -6.43 3.50
C LEU A 153 20.19 -5.17 4.33
N ARG A 154 19.64 -4.13 3.71
CA ARG A 154 19.20 -2.92 4.41
C ARG A 154 18.18 -3.23 5.51
N ARG A 155 17.22 -4.11 5.24
CA ARG A 155 16.25 -4.57 6.25
C ARG A 155 16.88 -5.45 7.32
N GLN A 156 17.74 -6.36 6.93
CA GLN A 156 18.44 -7.26 7.88
C GLN A 156 19.34 -6.48 8.85
N ASN A 157 20.07 -5.48 8.36
CA ASN A 157 20.89 -4.61 9.20
C ASN A 157 20.05 -3.85 10.23
N ALA A 158 18.88 -3.34 9.85
CA ALA A 158 17.99 -2.68 10.79
C ALA A 158 17.44 -3.66 11.86
N ILE A 159 17.11 -4.90 11.48
CA ILE A 159 16.69 -5.95 12.42
C ILE A 159 17.82 -6.30 13.37
N GLU A 160 19.04 -6.46 12.87
CA GLU A 160 20.21 -6.76 13.68
C GLU A 160 20.47 -5.66 14.71
N GLU A 161 20.43 -4.39 14.30
CA GLU A 161 20.63 -3.25 15.19
C GLU A 161 19.55 -3.19 16.28
N LEU A 162 18.27 -3.42 15.95
CA LEU A 162 17.18 -3.53 16.91
C LEU A 162 17.33 -4.73 17.86
N ASN A 163 17.88 -5.84 17.38
CA ASN A 163 18.12 -7.02 18.23
C ASN A 163 19.27 -6.80 19.22
N MET A 164 20.31 -6.08 18.82
CA MET A 164 21.41 -5.70 19.71
C MET A 164 20.99 -4.70 20.78
N ASN A 165 20.02 -3.85 20.48
CA ASN A 165 19.50 -2.82 21.39
C ASN A 165 18.14 -3.25 21.97
N TYR A 166 18.15 -4.28 22.79
CA TYR A 166 16.94 -4.89 23.35
C TYR A 166 16.06 -3.89 24.12
N ILE A 167 16.66 -3.01 24.93
CA ILE A 167 15.91 -2.04 25.75
C ILE A 167 15.15 -1.07 24.85
N SER A 168 15.82 -0.42 23.89
CA SER A 168 15.20 0.53 22.96
C SER A 168 14.14 -0.15 22.07
N ARG A 169 14.36 -1.45 21.71
CA ARG A 169 13.36 -2.23 20.98
C ARG A 169 12.09 -2.47 21.80
N GLU A 170 12.20 -2.88 23.06
CA GLU A 170 11.05 -3.08 23.92
C GLU A 170 10.30 -1.77 24.18
N GLU A 171 11.04 -0.68 24.41
CA GLU A 171 10.45 0.65 24.57
C GLU A 171 9.69 1.10 23.30
N LEU A 172 10.24 0.85 22.11
CA LEU A 172 9.50 1.05 20.85
C LEU A 172 8.20 0.24 20.80
N CYS A 173 8.23 -1.01 21.25
CA CYS A 173 7.04 -1.85 21.33
C CYS A 173 5.97 -1.27 22.26
N GLU A 174 6.37 -0.69 23.40
CA GLU A 174 5.45 -0.03 24.34
C GLU A 174 4.78 1.19 23.73
N TYR A 175 5.52 2.05 23.03
CA TYR A 175 4.95 3.22 22.33
C TYR A 175 4.13 2.87 21.09
N LEU A 176 4.39 1.74 20.45
CA LEU A 176 3.58 1.26 19.31
C LEU A 176 2.24 0.66 19.74
N ASN A 177 2.17 0.05 20.93
CA ASN A 177 0.97 -0.64 21.43
C ASN A 177 -0.31 0.23 21.47
N PRO A 178 -0.27 1.49 21.96
CA PRO A 178 -1.45 2.36 22.04
C PRO A 178 -1.82 3.01 20.68
N ILE A 179 -1.07 2.78 19.62
CA ILE A 179 -1.33 3.38 18.32
C ILE A 179 -2.49 2.65 17.63
N TYR A 180 -3.55 3.39 17.36
CA TYR A 180 -4.70 2.92 16.61
C TYR A 180 -4.38 2.82 15.10
N ASP A 181 -5.31 2.27 14.34
CA ASP A 181 -5.21 2.18 12.89
C ASP A 181 -5.34 3.57 12.23
N LEU A 182 -4.23 4.27 12.11
CA LEU A 182 -4.17 5.64 11.58
C LEU A 182 -4.68 5.72 10.12
N GLU A 183 -4.41 4.70 9.30
CA GLU A 183 -4.88 4.67 7.90
C GLU A 183 -6.41 4.69 7.85
N ARG A 184 -7.07 3.87 8.68
CA ARG A 184 -8.53 3.81 8.76
C ARG A 184 -9.13 5.08 9.36
N LEU A 185 -8.47 5.65 10.37
CA LEU A 185 -8.91 6.88 11.01
C LEU A 185 -8.82 8.07 10.04
N ILE A 186 -7.73 8.21 9.30
CA ILE A 186 -7.57 9.22 8.25
C ILE A 186 -8.63 9.04 7.16
N GLY A 187 -8.89 7.82 6.73
CA GLY A 187 -9.96 7.51 5.77
C GLY A 187 -11.32 8.02 6.27
N ARG A 188 -11.71 7.72 7.52
CA ARG A 188 -12.97 8.21 8.09
C ARG A 188 -13.04 9.74 8.20
N ILE A 189 -11.93 10.38 8.55
CA ILE A 189 -11.84 11.85 8.62
C ILE A 189 -12.03 12.45 7.23
N SER A 190 -11.34 11.92 6.23
CA SER A 190 -11.44 12.38 4.83
C SER A 190 -12.83 12.22 4.25
N TYR A 191 -13.51 11.12 4.56
CA TYR A 191 -14.91 10.87 4.16
C TYR A 191 -15.95 11.56 5.06
N ARG A 192 -15.52 12.35 6.07
CA ARG A 192 -16.41 13.04 7.03
C ARG A 192 -17.35 12.09 7.79
N THR A 193 -16.95 10.85 7.98
CA THR A 193 -17.69 9.82 8.74
C THR A 193 -17.10 9.57 10.12
N ALA A 194 -16.01 10.27 10.47
CA ALA A 194 -15.36 10.17 11.76
C ALA A 194 -16.25 10.72 12.89
N ASN A 195 -16.29 10.01 14.00
CA ASN A 195 -16.94 10.47 15.23
C ASN A 195 -15.91 11.11 16.20
N PRO A 196 -16.35 11.82 17.26
CA PRO A 196 -15.42 12.44 18.21
C PRO A 196 -14.43 11.47 18.86
N ARG A 197 -14.81 10.21 19.08
CA ARG A 197 -13.91 9.19 19.64
C ARG A 197 -12.80 8.81 18.65
N ASP A 198 -13.11 8.79 17.36
CA ASP A 198 -12.12 8.55 16.29
C ASP A 198 -11.06 9.67 16.28
N LEU A 199 -11.48 10.93 16.49
CA LEU A 199 -10.57 12.08 16.56
C LEU A 199 -9.67 12.02 17.80
N ILE A 200 -10.21 11.64 18.96
CA ILE A 200 -9.42 11.43 20.18
C ILE A 200 -8.41 10.30 19.99
N ALA A 201 -8.84 9.16 19.43
CA ALA A 201 -7.96 8.03 19.14
C ALA A 201 -6.83 8.42 18.16
N PHE A 202 -7.15 9.22 17.15
CA PHE A 202 -6.19 9.77 16.21
C PHE A 202 -5.17 10.69 16.91
N GLY A 203 -5.64 11.65 17.71
CA GLY A 203 -4.77 12.55 18.47
C GLY A 203 -3.86 11.80 19.45
N ASN A 204 -4.37 10.82 20.19
CA ASN A 204 -3.58 9.99 21.10
C ASN A 204 -2.52 9.18 20.37
N SER A 205 -2.84 8.66 19.19
CA SER A 205 -1.87 7.92 18.37
C SER A 205 -0.74 8.83 17.86
N LEU A 206 -1.07 10.05 17.41
CA LEU A 206 -0.07 11.03 16.98
C LEU A 206 0.83 11.49 18.13
N ALA A 207 0.30 11.57 19.35
CA ALA A 207 1.07 11.93 20.53
C ALA A 207 2.20 10.93 20.87
N MET A 208 2.14 9.70 20.37
CA MET A 208 3.20 8.70 20.55
C MET A 208 4.37 8.89 19.59
N LEU A 209 4.16 9.51 18.42
CA LEU A 209 5.19 9.64 17.40
C LEU A 209 6.47 10.36 17.84
N PRO A 210 6.42 11.46 18.63
CA PRO A 210 7.64 12.11 19.11
C PRO A 210 8.53 11.19 19.96
N TYR A 211 7.93 10.33 20.79
CA TYR A 211 8.67 9.37 21.61
C TYR A 211 9.34 8.31 20.75
N ILE A 212 8.61 7.76 19.77
CA ILE A 212 9.16 6.81 18.80
C ILE A 212 10.33 7.43 18.03
N LYS A 213 10.17 8.67 17.53
CA LYS A 213 11.25 9.40 16.86
C LYS A 213 12.47 9.62 17.75
N GLN A 214 12.27 9.90 19.03
CA GLN A 214 13.38 10.07 19.97
C GLN A 214 14.19 8.79 20.16
N ILE A 215 13.53 7.65 20.31
CA ILE A 215 14.21 6.35 20.39
C ILE A 215 14.95 6.03 19.10
N LEU A 216 14.33 6.31 17.93
CA LEU A 216 14.95 6.06 16.62
C LEU A 216 16.26 6.85 16.40
N LYS A 217 16.48 7.99 17.10
CA LYS A 217 17.74 8.74 17.04
C LYS A 217 18.95 7.98 17.59
N GLU A 218 18.73 7.01 18.46
CA GLU A 218 19.79 6.19 19.03
C GLU A 218 20.42 5.22 18.02
N PHE A 219 19.69 4.95 16.92
CA PHE A 219 20.12 4.01 15.91
C PHE A 219 20.93 4.69 14.79
N SER A 220 21.85 3.94 14.22
CA SER A 220 22.76 4.43 13.17
C SER A 220 22.40 3.95 11.78
N GLY A 221 21.66 2.86 11.68
CA GLY A 221 21.28 2.20 10.43
C GLY A 221 20.47 3.11 9.50
N GLU A 222 20.76 3.06 8.22
CA GLU A 222 20.16 3.91 7.19
C GLU A 222 18.63 3.85 7.21
N LEU A 223 18.05 2.64 7.31
CA LEU A 223 16.60 2.46 7.31
C LEU A 223 15.95 3.12 8.54
N LEU A 224 16.54 2.95 9.73
CA LEU A 224 16.02 3.51 10.97
C LEU A 224 16.15 5.05 10.99
N LYS A 225 17.25 5.59 10.46
CA LYS A 225 17.42 7.04 10.27
C LYS A 225 16.41 7.63 9.28
N ASN A 226 16.11 6.93 8.19
CA ASN A 226 15.10 7.39 7.24
C ASN A 226 13.71 7.41 7.89
N LEU A 227 13.38 6.44 8.74
CA LEU A 227 12.13 6.41 9.52
C LEU A 227 12.09 7.53 10.58
N GLU A 228 13.22 7.89 11.19
CA GLU A 228 13.29 9.01 12.14
C GLU A 228 13.00 10.34 11.47
N ARG A 229 13.48 10.54 10.23
CA ARG A 229 13.32 11.80 9.47
C ARG A 229 11.93 11.95 8.84
N SER A 230 11.23 10.85 8.57
CA SER A 230 9.88 10.87 7.99
C SER A 230 8.83 11.35 9.01
#